data_6d1b1381e33935f8f4c52c62fd86bee3
#
_entry.id   6d1b1381e33935f8f4c52c62fd86bee3
#
_cell.length_a   1.000
_cell.length_b   1.000
_cell.length_c   1.000
_cell.angle_alpha   90.00
_cell.angle_beta   90.00
_cell.angle_gamma   90.00
#
_symmetry.space_group_name_H-M   'P 1'
#
loop_
_entity.id
_entity.type
_entity.pdbx_description
1 polymer ?
#
loop_
_entity_poly.entity_id
_entity_poly.type
_entity_poly.pdbx_seq_one_letter_code
_entity_poly.pdbx_strand_id
1 'polypeptide(L)'
;MDNTPSDASTSTDSSAVGGLPDDVASLSYEQARDELVSVVSELEQGASTLERSLALWERGEALARRCEEWLMGARERLEAARRQAPTS
;
A
#
# COMPACT_ATOMS: atom_id res chain seq x y z
N MET A 1 -13.60 -1.10 -33.77
CA MET A 1 -13.32 -1.39 -33.31
C MET A 1 -12.90 -1.44 -32.43
N ASP A 2 -12.88 -1.40 -32.33
CA ASP A 2 -12.47 -1.52 -31.52
C ASP A 2 -12.27 -1.49 -30.69
N ASN A 3 -12.19 -1.39 -30.63
CA ASN A 3 -11.80 -1.45 -29.84
C ASN A 3 -11.67 -1.63 -28.99
N THR A 4 -11.99 -1.06 -29.23
CA THR A 4 -12.00 -1.64 -28.20
C THR A 4 -10.98 -2.19 -27.42
N PRO A 5 -10.19 -2.53 -27.67
CA PRO A 5 -9.10 -3.13 -26.99
C PRO A 5 -8.55 -2.37 -25.86
N SER A 6 -8.46 -1.19 -25.98
CA SER A 6 -7.97 -0.39 -24.90
C SER A 6 -8.74 -0.65 -23.64
N ASP A 7 -9.90 -1.11 -23.79
CA ASP A 7 -10.69 -1.37 -22.64
C ASP A 7 -10.08 -2.36 -21.75
N ALA A 8 -9.52 -3.35 -22.31
CA ALA A 8 -8.97 -4.39 -21.51
C ALA A 8 -7.87 -3.88 -20.62
N SER A 9 -7.05 -3.07 -21.16
CA SER A 9 -5.96 -2.59 -20.35
C SER A 9 -6.45 -1.71 -19.26
N THR A 10 -7.47 -0.98 -19.52
CA THR A 10 -8.01 -0.11 -18.52
C THR A 10 -8.57 -0.89 -17.36
N SER A 11 -9.27 -1.92 -17.65
CA SER A 11 -9.87 -2.66 -16.57
C SER A 11 -8.81 -3.32 -15.73
N THR A 12 -7.75 -3.73 -16.30
CA THR A 12 -6.68 -4.32 -15.56
C THR A 12 -6.10 -3.34 -14.58
N ASP A 13 -5.89 -2.15 -15.03
CA ASP A 13 -5.34 -1.15 -14.17
C ASP A 13 -6.26 -0.84 -13.02
N SER A 14 -7.52 -0.78 -13.29
CA SER A 14 -8.47 -0.50 -12.26
C SER A 14 -8.41 -1.51 -11.18
N SER A 15 -8.33 -2.75 -11.54
CA SER A 15 -8.32 -3.77 -10.52
C SER A 15 -7.06 -3.69 -9.70
N ALA A 16 -5.97 -3.33 -10.31
CA ALA A 16 -4.74 -3.21 -9.57
C ALA A 16 -4.83 -2.08 -8.58
N VAL A 17 -5.51 -1.04 -8.93
CA VAL A 17 -5.61 0.10 -8.05
C VAL A 17 -6.69 -0.08 -7.02
N GLY A 18 -7.62 -0.93 -7.32
CA GLY A 18 -8.84 -0.99 -6.55
C GLY A 18 -8.70 -1.38 -5.12
N GLY A 19 -7.65 -1.99 -4.70
CA GLY A 19 -7.54 -2.34 -3.32
C GLY A 19 -6.28 -3.09 -3.01
N LEU A 20 -6.10 -3.35 -1.74
CA LEU A 20 -4.94 -4.07 -1.27
C LEU A 20 -5.19 -5.56 -1.37
N PRO A 21 -4.13 -6.36 -1.56
CA PRO A 21 -4.29 -7.80 -1.43
C PRO A 21 -4.86 -8.12 -0.06
N ASP A 22 -5.62 -9.19 0.02
CA ASP A 22 -6.29 -9.55 1.25
C ASP A 22 -5.33 -9.70 2.41
N ASP A 23 -4.18 -10.31 2.17
CA ASP A 23 -3.23 -10.51 3.24
C ASP A 23 -2.65 -9.19 3.74
N VAL A 24 -2.48 -8.22 2.86
CA VAL A 24 -1.99 -6.92 3.28
C VAL A 24 -3.07 -6.16 4.02
N ALA A 25 -4.29 -6.26 3.55
CA ALA A 25 -5.38 -5.54 4.17
C ALA A 25 -5.61 -5.97 5.61
N SER A 26 -5.21 -7.18 5.97
CA SER A 26 -5.41 -7.68 7.32
C SER A 26 -4.24 -7.40 8.25
N LEU A 27 -3.17 -6.80 7.77
CA LEU A 27 -2.01 -6.56 8.60
C LEU A 27 -2.22 -5.36 9.51
N SER A 28 -1.67 -5.45 10.72
CA SER A 28 -1.59 -4.29 11.58
C SER A 28 -0.54 -3.32 11.03
N TYR A 29 -0.51 -2.13 11.58
CA TYR A 29 0.50 -1.16 11.16
C TYR A 29 1.91 -1.72 11.38
N GLU A 30 2.15 -2.30 12.54
CA GLU A 30 3.49 -2.81 12.84
C GLU A 30 3.88 -3.95 11.93
N GLN A 31 2.92 -4.83 11.64
CA GLN A 31 3.19 -5.92 10.72
C GLN A 31 3.49 -5.41 9.32
N ALA A 32 2.69 -4.47 8.85
CA ALA A 32 2.91 -3.92 7.52
C ALA A 32 4.23 -3.19 7.45
N ARG A 33 4.56 -2.43 8.47
CA ARG A 33 5.80 -1.69 8.51
C ARG A 33 7.01 -2.62 8.52
N ASP A 34 6.95 -3.66 9.34
CA ASP A 34 8.06 -4.60 9.41
C ASP A 34 8.29 -5.29 8.07
N GLU A 35 7.21 -5.68 7.44
CA GLU A 35 7.36 -6.33 6.15
C GLU A 35 7.86 -5.35 5.10
N LEU A 36 7.41 -4.12 5.15
CA LEU A 36 7.88 -3.09 4.22
C LEU A 36 9.38 -2.87 4.36
N VAL A 37 9.85 -2.82 5.59
CA VAL A 37 11.29 -2.67 5.83
C VAL A 37 12.06 -3.82 5.21
N SER A 38 11.54 -5.05 5.35
CA SER A 38 12.19 -6.20 4.74
C SER A 38 12.21 -6.11 3.23
N VAL A 39 11.11 -5.67 2.63
CA VAL A 39 11.03 -5.55 1.19
C VAL A 39 12.03 -4.50 0.68
N VAL A 40 12.08 -3.37 1.34
CA VAL A 40 13.00 -2.31 0.94
C VAL A 40 14.44 -2.77 1.09
N SER A 41 14.72 -3.47 2.17
CA SER A 41 16.07 -3.99 2.39
C SER A 41 16.48 -4.93 1.28
N GLU A 42 15.58 -5.81 0.88
CA GLU A 42 15.88 -6.75 -0.19
C GLU A 42 16.10 -6.02 -1.52
N LEU A 43 15.31 -5.00 -1.78
CA LEU A 43 15.52 -4.19 -2.99
C LEU A 43 16.86 -3.47 -2.98
N GLU A 44 17.24 -2.96 -1.82
CA GLU A 44 18.52 -2.26 -1.70
C GLU A 44 19.71 -3.18 -1.89
N GLN A 45 19.55 -4.41 -1.49
CA GLN A 45 20.63 -5.38 -1.67
C GLN A 45 20.75 -5.85 -3.10
N GLY A 46 19.78 -5.53 -3.91
CA GLY A 46 19.78 -5.97 -5.30
C GLY A 46 19.14 -7.33 -5.44
N ALA A 47 17.92 -7.34 -5.93
CA ALA A 47 17.25 -8.60 -6.15
C ALA A 47 17.92 -9.36 -7.27
N SER A 48 17.80 -10.66 -7.24
CA SER A 48 18.53 -11.52 -8.17
C SER A 48 17.99 -11.39 -9.60
N THR A 49 16.74 -11.03 -9.79
CA THR A 49 16.18 -10.93 -11.13
C THR A 49 15.28 -9.71 -11.21
N LEU A 50 15.02 -9.29 -12.43
CA LEU A 50 14.08 -8.20 -12.65
C LEU A 50 12.69 -8.58 -12.19
N GLU A 51 12.30 -9.81 -12.44
CA GLU A 51 11.00 -10.27 -11.98
C GLU A 51 10.86 -10.17 -10.47
N ARG A 52 11.91 -10.55 -9.78
CA ARG A 52 11.89 -10.47 -8.31
C ARG A 52 11.81 -9.01 -7.87
N SER A 53 12.55 -8.14 -8.53
CA SER A 53 12.51 -6.72 -8.21
C SER A 53 11.13 -6.14 -8.39
N LEU A 54 10.47 -6.50 -9.49
CA LEU A 54 9.13 -6.01 -9.73
C LEU A 54 8.13 -6.52 -8.71
N ALA A 55 8.25 -7.79 -8.35
CA ALA A 55 7.38 -8.36 -7.34
C ALA A 55 7.57 -7.67 -5.99
N LEU A 56 8.81 -7.42 -5.63
CA LEU A 56 9.10 -6.71 -4.39
C LEU A 56 8.57 -5.29 -4.42
N TRP A 57 8.71 -4.64 -5.56
CA TRP A 57 8.19 -3.29 -5.71
C TRP A 57 6.68 -3.25 -5.51
N GLU A 58 5.99 -4.17 -6.15
CA GLU A 58 4.54 -4.21 -6.01
C GLU A 58 4.11 -4.52 -4.59
N ARG A 59 4.82 -5.43 -3.96
CA ARG A 59 4.53 -5.74 -2.57
C ARG A 59 4.78 -4.53 -1.68
N GLY A 60 5.88 -3.85 -1.92
CA GLY A 60 6.22 -2.65 -1.16
C GLY A 60 5.17 -1.56 -1.31
N GLU A 61 4.64 -1.38 -2.52
CA GLU A 61 3.60 -0.40 -2.75
C GLU A 61 2.34 -0.72 -1.93
N ALA A 62 1.95 -1.98 -1.91
CA ALA A 62 0.77 -2.37 -1.16
C ALA A 62 0.99 -2.17 0.33
N LEU A 63 2.15 -2.54 0.82
CA LEU A 63 2.46 -2.39 2.23
C LEU A 63 2.51 -0.92 2.65
N ALA A 64 3.08 -0.10 1.79
CA ALA A 64 3.15 1.34 2.06
C ALA A 64 1.76 1.94 2.12
N ARG A 65 0.89 1.50 1.22
CA ARG A 65 -0.49 1.97 1.24
C ARG A 65 -1.21 1.57 2.52
N ARG A 66 -0.95 0.35 2.97
CA ARG A 66 -1.56 -0.09 4.22
C ARG A 66 -1.07 0.75 5.40
N CYS A 67 0.21 1.07 5.43
CA CYS A 67 0.76 1.93 6.47
C CYS A 67 0.12 3.31 6.43
N GLU A 68 -0.07 3.84 5.23
CA GLU A 68 -0.74 5.12 5.08
C GLU A 68 -2.15 5.11 5.63
N GLU A 69 -2.88 4.04 5.38
CA GLU A 69 -4.23 3.93 5.90
C GLU A 69 -4.26 4.00 7.41
N TRP A 70 -3.32 3.31 8.04
CA TRP A 70 -3.24 3.34 9.48
C TRP A 70 -2.92 4.73 10.00
N LEU A 71 -1.98 5.41 9.35
CA LEU A 71 -1.57 6.73 9.78
C LEU A 71 -2.67 7.77 9.56
N MET A 72 -3.39 7.66 8.46
CA MET A 72 -4.50 8.57 8.22
C MET A 72 -5.60 8.37 9.24
N GLY A 73 -5.92 7.14 9.57
CA GLY A 73 -6.92 6.87 10.59
C GLY A 73 -6.50 7.42 11.95
N ALA A 74 -5.24 7.25 12.29
CA ALA A 74 -4.73 7.77 13.55
C ALA A 74 -4.77 9.29 13.58
N ARG A 75 -4.43 9.90 12.45
CA ARG A 75 -4.48 11.36 12.36
C ARG A 75 -5.89 11.89 12.54
N GLU A 76 -6.84 11.23 11.92
CA GLU A 76 -8.21 11.65 12.06
C GLU A 76 -8.71 11.56 13.48
N ARG A 77 -8.34 10.48 14.15
CA ARG A 77 -8.73 10.30 15.54
C ARG A 77 -8.09 11.37 16.43
N LEU A 78 -6.84 11.68 16.14
CA LEU A 78 -6.15 12.68 16.91
C LEU A 78 -6.75 14.05 16.72
N GLU A 79 -7.11 14.37 15.50
CA GLU A 79 -7.75 15.67 15.24
C GLU A 79 -9.12 15.75 15.89
N ALA A 80 -9.86 14.67 15.89
CA ALA A 80 -11.15 14.65 16.55
C ALA A 80 -10.98 14.85 18.05
N ALA A 81 -9.99 14.23 18.64
CA ALA A 81 -9.72 14.39 20.06
C ALA A 81 -9.32 15.81 20.39
N ARG A 82 -8.54 16.43 19.52
CA ARG A 82 -8.15 17.81 19.74
C ARG A 82 -9.33 18.75 19.70
N ARG A 83 -10.27 18.51 18.82
CA ARG A 83 -11.46 19.35 18.74
C ARG A 83 -12.34 19.20 19.96
N GLN A 84 -12.36 18.04 20.56
CA GLN A 84 -13.18 17.77 21.71
C GLN A 84 -12.52 18.19 23.01
N ALA A 85 -11.21 18.26 23.01
CA ALA A 85 -10.50 18.61 24.22
C ALA A 85 -10.70 20.08 24.56
N PRO A 86 -10.85 20.39 25.81
CA PRO A 86 -10.95 21.80 26.17
C PRO A 86 -9.63 22.46 25.89
N THR A 87 -9.71 23.61 25.34
CA THR A 87 -8.50 24.35 25.13
C THR A 87 -8.13 24.97 26.41
N SER A 88 -6.96 24.90 26.74
CA SER A 88 -6.60 25.50 28.00
C SER A 88 -5.31 26.23 27.88
#